data_1116776379dc9fb0a15ef046cfdf1b8e
#
_entry.id   1116776379dc9fb0a15ef046cfdf1b8e
#
_cell.length_a   1.000
_cell.length_b   1.000
_cell.length_c   1.000
_cell.angle_alpha   90.00
_cell.angle_beta   90.00
_cell.angle_gamma   90.00
#
_symmetry.space_group_name_H-M   'P 1'
#
loop_
_entity.id
_entity.type
_entity.pdbx_description
1 polymer ?
#
loop_
_entity_poly.entity_id
_entity_poly.type
_entity_poly.pdbx_seq_one_letter_code
_entity_poly.pdbx_strand_id
1 'polypeptide(L)'
;MREIDGTLSRLGTDYLDLYIIHRFDYDTPIEETMEALHDLVKAGKVRALGASAMYGYQFYNMQLAARDNGWTPFSAMENHYNLLYREDERELLPICKQMKVSLMPYSPLAAGHLARPQWKSESLRGTTDRVAMGKYDKTEAEDMQIAESI
;
A
#
# COMPACT_ATOMS: atom_id res chain seq x y z
N MET A 1 -0.24 19.30 -8.16
CA MET A 1 0.96 19.81 -8.87
C MET A 1 2.09 20.22 -7.93
N ARG A 2 1.91 21.14 -6.99
CA ARG A 2 2.99 21.66 -6.12
C ARG A 2 3.75 20.57 -5.34
N GLU A 3 3.05 19.57 -4.81
CA GLU A 3 3.66 18.51 -3.98
C GLU A 3 4.59 17.61 -4.80
N ILE A 4 4.20 17.26 -6.02
CA ILE A 4 5.07 16.46 -6.90
C ILE A 4 6.32 17.22 -7.30
N ASP A 5 6.22 18.53 -7.55
CA ASP A 5 7.39 19.36 -7.91
C ASP A 5 8.40 19.41 -6.76
N GLY A 6 7.91 19.54 -5.52
CA GLY A 6 8.75 19.43 -4.33
C GLY A 6 9.42 18.07 -4.18
N THR A 7 8.71 16.99 -4.50
CA THR A 7 9.25 15.62 -4.47
C THR A 7 10.33 15.42 -5.51
N LEU A 8 10.09 15.81 -6.76
CA LEU A 8 11.05 15.71 -7.86
C LEU A 8 12.33 16.52 -7.57
N SER A 9 12.15 17.74 -7.04
CA SER A 9 13.29 18.57 -6.63
C SER A 9 14.14 17.92 -5.54
N ARG A 10 13.53 17.32 -4.51
CA ARG A 10 14.27 16.62 -3.44
C ARG A 10 14.99 15.36 -3.92
N LEU A 11 14.40 14.67 -4.89
CA LEU A 11 15.00 13.45 -5.48
C LEU A 11 16.02 13.75 -6.58
N GLY A 12 16.08 14.97 -7.09
CA GLY A 12 16.98 15.35 -8.17
C GLY A 12 16.65 14.68 -9.50
N THR A 13 15.35 14.49 -9.80
CA THR A 13 14.87 13.86 -11.04
C THR A 13 13.71 14.64 -11.64
N ASP A 14 13.47 14.43 -12.93
CA ASP A 14 12.38 15.10 -13.66
C ASP A 14 11.07 14.32 -13.65
N TYR A 15 11.09 13.03 -13.28
CA TYR A 15 9.92 12.17 -13.24
C TYR A 15 10.05 11.07 -12.18
N LEU A 16 8.92 10.43 -11.86
CA LEU A 16 8.84 9.20 -11.06
C LEU A 16 8.33 8.05 -11.93
N ASP A 17 8.90 6.87 -11.78
CA ASP A 17 8.41 5.67 -12.45
C ASP A 17 7.06 5.23 -11.87
N LEU A 18 6.92 5.30 -10.55
CA LEU A 18 5.69 4.96 -9.83
C LEU A 18 5.42 6.00 -8.74
N TYR A 19 4.21 6.55 -8.73
CA TYR A 19 3.72 7.44 -7.68
C TYR A 19 2.57 6.77 -6.94
N ILE A 20 2.75 6.54 -5.64
CA ILE A 20 1.78 5.83 -4.81
C ILE A 20 1.08 6.81 -3.88
N ILE A 21 -0.26 6.85 -3.88
CA ILE A 21 -1.01 7.53 -2.83
C ILE A 21 -1.00 6.69 -1.56
N HIS A 22 -0.64 7.31 -0.43
CA HIS A 22 -0.39 6.60 0.82
C HIS A 22 -1.66 6.00 1.45
N ARG A 23 -2.79 6.71 1.34
CA ARG A 23 -4.09 6.32 1.92
C ARG A 23 -5.24 6.83 1.09
N PHE A 24 -6.42 6.22 1.30
CA PHE A 24 -7.68 6.77 0.83
C PHE A 24 -7.99 8.08 1.56
N ASP A 25 -8.37 9.12 0.80
CA ASP A 25 -8.83 10.39 1.33
C ASP A 25 -10.37 10.38 1.41
N TYR A 26 -10.90 10.57 2.61
CA TYR A 26 -12.35 10.57 2.86
C TYR A 26 -13.00 11.93 2.62
N ASP A 27 -12.21 12.98 2.53
CA ASP A 27 -12.68 14.37 2.43
C ASP A 27 -12.70 14.88 0.99
N THR A 28 -11.98 14.22 0.08
CA THR A 28 -11.88 14.60 -1.33
C THR A 28 -12.68 13.62 -2.21
N PRO A 29 -13.51 14.11 -3.14
CA PRO A 29 -14.18 13.24 -4.12
C PRO A 29 -13.19 12.37 -4.91
N ILE A 30 -13.58 11.12 -5.16
CA ILE A 30 -12.73 10.15 -5.89
C ILE A 30 -12.33 10.70 -7.26
N GLU A 31 -13.26 11.34 -7.96
CA GLU A 31 -13.05 11.90 -9.29
C GLU A 31 -11.99 12.98 -9.28
N GLU A 32 -12.04 13.88 -8.31
CA GLU A 32 -11.04 14.96 -8.16
C GLU A 32 -9.64 14.39 -7.92
N THR A 33 -9.54 13.39 -7.05
CA THR A 33 -8.28 12.69 -6.79
C THR A 33 -7.74 12.01 -8.05
N MET A 34 -8.59 11.26 -8.77
CA MET A 34 -8.16 10.52 -9.94
C MET A 34 -7.81 11.43 -11.13
N GLU A 35 -8.53 12.54 -11.33
CA GLU A 35 -8.21 13.54 -12.34
C GLU A 35 -6.85 14.19 -12.06
N ALA A 36 -6.61 14.61 -10.81
CA ALA A 36 -5.34 15.20 -10.41
C ALA A 36 -4.16 14.24 -10.63
N LEU A 37 -4.33 12.96 -10.32
CA LEU A 37 -3.31 11.93 -10.57
C LEU A 37 -3.08 11.70 -12.07
N HIS A 38 -4.15 11.66 -12.86
CA HIS A 38 -4.06 11.56 -14.32
C HIS A 38 -3.27 12.74 -14.93
N ASP A 39 -3.51 13.95 -14.44
CA ASP A 39 -2.78 15.14 -14.89
C ASP A 39 -1.28 15.09 -14.60
N LEU A 40 -0.86 14.42 -13.52
CA LEU A 40 0.57 14.17 -13.26
C LEU A 40 1.19 13.28 -14.33
N VAL A 41 0.46 12.27 -14.77
CA VAL A 41 0.90 11.36 -15.85
C VAL A 41 0.94 12.11 -17.19
N LYS A 42 -0.11 12.87 -17.53
CA LYS A 42 -0.13 13.71 -18.75
C LYS A 42 0.99 14.74 -18.80
N ALA A 43 1.34 15.31 -17.65
CA ALA A 43 2.46 16.25 -17.54
C ALA A 43 3.84 15.57 -17.64
N GLY A 44 3.92 14.25 -17.75
CA GLY A 44 5.16 13.49 -17.81
C GLY A 44 5.95 13.42 -16.51
N LYS A 45 5.37 13.89 -15.39
CA LYS A 45 6.01 13.88 -14.06
C LYS A 45 5.95 12.51 -13.39
N VAL A 46 5.01 11.67 -13.82
CA VAL A 46 4.78 10.32 -13.28
C VAL A 46 4.52 9.36 -14.45
N ARG A 47 5.09 8.17 -14.42
CA ARG A 47 4.86 7.14 -15.45
C ARG A 47 3.73 6.18 -15.13
N ALA A 48 3.61 5.80 -13.85
CA ALA A 48 2.61 4.88 -13.37
C ALA A 48 2.07 5.32 -12.01
N LEU A 49 0.82 4.96 -11.73
CA LEU A 49 0.12 5.26 -10.48
C LEU A 49 -0.05 4.01 -9.63
N GLY A 50 0.09 4.16 -8.33
CA GLY A 50 -0.21 3.14 -7.33
C GLY A 50 -1.09 3.68 -6.22
N ALA A 51 -1.75 2.75 -5.52
CA ALA A 51 -2.56 3.03 -4.34
C ALA A 51 -2.02 2.26 -3.14
N SER A 52 -2.33 2.71 -1.92
CA SER A 52 -1.99 2.03 -0.67
C SER A 52 -3.05 2.26 0.39
N ALA A 53 -3.09 1.38 1.40
CA ALA A 53 -3.86 1.52 2.65
C ALA A 53 -5.32 1.96 2.45
N MET A 54 -6.09 1.18 1.68
CA MET A 54 -7.52 1.38 1.45
C MET A 54 -8.26 0.05 1.36
N TYR A 55 -9.58 0.08 1.55
CA TYR A 55 -10.43 -1.08 1.37
C TYR A 55 -10.61 -1.45 -0.12
N GLY A 56 -10.92 -2.72 -0.39
CA GLY A 56 -11.11 -3.20 -1.75
C GLY A 56 -12.20 -2.43 -2.52
N TYR A 57 -13.34 -2.12 -1.89
CA TYR A 57 -14.40 -1.34 -2.53
C TYR A 57 -13.96 0.09 -2.88
N GLN A 58 -13.13 0.72 -2.03
CA GLN A 58 -12.59 2.07 -2.31
C GLN A 58 -11.67 2.03 -3.52
N PHE A 59 -10.75 1.07 -3.54
CA PHE A 59 -9.85 0.86 -4.66
C PHE A 59 -10.63 0.58 -5.95
N TYR A 60 -11.63 -0.30 -5.88
CA TYR A 60 -12.49 -0.62 -7.03
C TYR A 60 -13.18 0.61 -7.60
N ASN A 61 -13.78 1.44 -6.73
CA ASN A 61 -14.45 2.68 -7.15
C ASN A 61 -13.49 3.68 -7.81
N MET A 62 -12.26 3.82 -7.29
CA MET A 62 -11.24 4.68 -7.91
C MET A 62 -10.83 4.16 -9.30
N GLN A 63 -10.69 2.86 -9.47
CA GLN A 63 -10.42 2.23 -10.77
C GLN A 63 -11.58 2.42 -11.75
N LEU A 64 -12.84 2.34 -11.29
CA LEU A 64 -14.00 2.63 -12.11
C LEU A 64 -14.04 4.10 -12.56
N ALA A 65 -13.79 5.05 -11.62
CA ALA A 65 -13.73 6.47 -11.95
C ALA A 65 -12.67 6.76 -13.03
N ALA A 66 -11.48 6.14 -12.92
CA ALA A 66 -10.46 6.25 -13.94
C ALA A 66 -10.94 5.72 -15.30
N ARG A 67 -11.53 4.53 -15.33
CA ARG A 67 -12.04 3.90 -16.56
C ARG A 67 -13.13 4.74 -17.20
N ASP A 68 -14.11 5.18 -16.42
CA ASP A 68 -15.33 5.83 -16.95
C ASP A 68 -15.02 7.24 -17.46
N ASN A 69 -13.95 7.88 -16.99
CA ASN A 69 -13.50 9.19 -17.44
C ASN A 69 -12.28 9.15 -18.39
N GLY A 70 -11.78 7.96 -18.74
CA GLY A 70 -10.60 7.83 -19.61
C GLY A 70 -9.29 8.30 -18.94
N TRP A 71 -9.23 8.27 -17.61
CA TRP A 71 -8.03 8.62 -16.83
C TRP A 71 -7.11 7.43 -16.64
N THR A 72 -5.89 7.71 -16.19
CA THR A 72 -4.88 6.69 -15.88
C THR A 72 -5.29 5.90 -14.63
N PRO A 73 -5.50 4.58 -14.73
CA PRO A 73 -5.81 3.75 -13.56
C PRO A 73 -4.56 3.45 -12.73
N PHE A 74 -4.75 2.95 -11.52
CA PHE A 74 -3.65 2.38 -10.74
C PHE A 74 -3.17 1.06 -11.35
N SER A 75 -1.85 0.90 -11.41
CA SER A 75 -1.17 -0.31 -11.88
C SER A 75 -0.54 -1.12 -10.75
N ALA A 76 -0.42 -0.54 -9.55
CA ALA A 76 0.15 -1.17 -8.37
C ALA A 76 -0.70 -0.89 -7.12
N MET A 77 -0.71 -1.86 -6.19
CA MET A 77 -1.30 -1.75 -4.86
C MET A 77 -0.25 -2.11 -3.81
N GLU A 78 0.07 -1.15 -2.95
CA GLU A 78 0.92 -1.36 -1.78
C GLU A 78 0.04 -1.67 -0.56
N ASN A 79 -0.07 -2.95 -0.21
CA ASN A 79 -0.98 -3.43 0.83
C ASN A 79 -0.24 -4.08 1.99
N HIS A 80 -0.88 -4.14 3.16
CA HIS A 80 -0.38 -4.90 4.31
C HIS A 80 -0.66 -6.38 4.09
N TYR A 81 0.37 -7.17 3.86
CA TYR A 81 0.20 -8.60 3.65
C TYR A 81 1.40 -9.41 4.10
N ASN A 82 1.16 -10.42 4.91
CA ASN A 82 2.12 -11.42 5.33
C ASN A 82 1.35 -12.65 5.87
N LEU A 83 2.06 -13.69 6.31
CA LEU A 83 1.43 -14.93 6.79
C LEU A 83 0.59 -14.74 8.08
N LEU A 84 0.87 -13.70 8.88
CA LEU A 84 0.10 -13.36 10.09
C LEU A 84 -1.09 -12.44 9.80
N TYR A 85 -1.06 -11.68 8.69
CA TYR A 85 -2.12 -10.73 8.33
C TYR A 85 -2.57 -10.98 6.89
N ARG A 86 -3.72 -11.62 6.73
CA ARG A 86 -4.25 -12.12 5.45
C ARG A 86 -5.62 -11.55 5.09
N GLU A 87 -6.07 -10.49 5.77
CA GLU A 87 -7.42 -9.91 5.55
C GLU A 87 -7.67 -9.50 4.10
N ASP A 88 -6.65 -9.01 3.40
CA ASP A 88 -6.77 -8.56 2.01
C ASP A 88 -7.10 -9.70 1.02
N GLU A 89 -6.92 -10.97 1.40
CA GLU A 89 -7.32 -12.12 0.58
C GLU A 89 -8.82 -12.22 0.36
N ARG A 90 -9.62 -11.61 1.22
CA ARG A 90 -11.08 -11.64 1.15
C ARG A 90 -11.63 -10.78 0.01
N GLU A 91 -11.02 -9.63 -0.24
CA GLU A 91 -11.55 -8.64 -1.18
C GLU A 91 -10.46 -8.00 -2.05
N LEU A 92 -9.47 -7.35 -1.46
CA LEU A 92 -8.50 -6.52 -2.18
C LEU A 92 -7.66 -7.32 -3.19
N LEU A 93 -7.13 -8.48 -2.78
CA LEU A 93 -6.32 -9.33 -3.66
C LEU A 93 -7.12 -9.87 -4.86
N PRO A 94 -8.35 -10.43 -4.69
CA PRO A 94 -9.22 -10.78 -5.79
C PRO A 94 -9.49 -9.63 -6.78
N ILE A 95 -9.75 -8.42 -6.28
CA ILE A 95 -9.96 -7.23 -7.12
C ILE A 95 -8.69 -6.89 -7.90
N CYS A 96 -7.54 -6.85 -7.25
CA CYS A 96 -6.26 -6.58 -7.92
C CYS A 96 -5.98 -7.61 -9.02
N LYS A 97 -6.22 -8.89 -8.75
CA LYS A 97 -6.09 -9.97 -9.75
C LYS A 97 -7.02 -9.76 -10.94
N GLN A 98 -8.31 -9.45 -10.69
CA GLN A 98 -9.30 -9.20 -11.73
C GLN A 98 -8.91 -8.00 -12.61
N MET A 99 -8.39 -6.94 -12.02
CA MET A 99 -8.01 -5.71 -12.68
C MET A 99 -6.55 -5.69 -13.20
N LYS A 100 -5.81 -6.79 -13.02
CA LYS A 100 -4.39 -6.94 -13.43
C LYS A 100 -3.48 -5.89 -12.79
N VAL A 101 -3.73 -5.58 -11.52
CA VAL A 101 -2.93 -4.67 -10.69
C VAL A 101 -1.88 -5.47 -9.96
N SER A 102 -0.63 -5.02 -10.00
CA SER A 102 0.49 -5.64 -9.31
C SER A 102 0.42 -5.38 -7.79
N LEU A 103 0.78 -6.38 -7.00
CA LEU A 103 0.85 -6.26 -5.55
C LEU A 103 2.28 -5.96 -5.11
N MET A 104 2.42 -5.02 -4.19
CA MET A 104 3.67 -4.61 -3.53
C MET A 104 3.49 -4.67 -2.01
N PRO A 105 3.42 -5.86 -1.39
CA PRO A 105 3.12 -5.97 0.02
C PRO A 105 4.15 -5.29 0.92
N TYR A 106 3.70 -4.47 1.87
CA TYR A 106 4.56 -3.98 2.94
C TYR A 106 4.49 -4.89 4.18
N SER A 107 5.53 -4.86 4.99
CA SER A 107 5.72 -5.72 6.17
C SER A 107 5.67 -7.23 5.86
N PRO A 108 6.31 -7.74 4.80
CA PRO A 108 6.24 -9.16 4.45
C PRO A 108 6.80 -10.09 5.54
N LEU A 109 7.71 -9.59 6.37
CA LEU A 109 8.28 -10.33 7.50
C LEU A 109 7.64 -9.97 8.85
N ALA A 110 6.48 -9.33 8.86
CA ALA A 110 5.73 -8.97 10.08
C ALA A 110 6.63 -8.31 11.15
N ALA A 111 7.36 -7.24 10.78
CA ALA A 111 8.34 -6.56 11.63
C ALA A 111 9.45 -7.46 12.19
N GLY A 112 9.69 -8.61 11.57
CA GLY A 112 10.72 -9.59 11.93
C GLY A 112 10.18 -10.80 12.71
N HIS A 113 8.89 -10.87 13.02
CA HIS A 113 8.30 -12.04 13.68
C HIS A 113 8.38 -13.31 12.82
N LEU A 114 8.27 -13.19 11.52
CA LEU A 114 8.41 -14.30 10.57
C LEU A 114 9.86 -14.60 10.16
N ALA A 115 10.84 -13.89 10.71
CA ALA A 115 12.25 -14.07 10.33
C ALA A 115 13.11 -14.72 11.44
N ARG A 116 12.50 -15.11 12.57
CA ARG A 116 13.22 -15.66 13.74
C ARG A 116 12.31 -16.55 14.57
N PRO A 117 12.89 -17.53 15.29
CA PRO A 117 12.12 -18.47 16.10
C PRO A 117 11.55 -17.86 17.40
N GLN A 118 12.10 -16.72 17.88
CA GLN A 118 11.61 -16.07 19.10
C GLN A 118 10.67 -14.91 18.70
N TRP A 119 9.47 -14.88 19.30
CA TRP A 119 8.50 -13.79 19.09
C TRP A 119 9.07 -12.45 19.55
N LYS A 120 9.57 -12.39 20.79
CA LYS A 120 10.14 -11.17 21.37
C LYS A 120 11.59 -10.97 20.95
N SER A 121 11.93 -9.73 20.66
CA SER A 121 13.28 -9.32 20.28
C SER A 121 13.83 -8.31 21.26
N GLU A 122 15.05 -8.53 21.72
CA GLU A 122 15.82 -7.57 22.52
C GLU A 122 16.43 -6.43 21.68
N SER A 123 16.20 -6.44 20.36
CA SER A 123 16.67 -5.36 19.50
C SER A 123 15.99 -4.03 19.84
N LEU A 124 16.68 -2.92 19.60
CA LEU A 124 16.14 -1.57 19.83
C LEU A 124 14.78 -1.40 19.14
N ARG A 125 14.61 -1.88 17.92
CA ARG A 125 13.34 -1.83 17.20
C ARG A 125 12.27 -2.69 17.88
N GLY A 126 12.60 -3.90 18.32
CA GLY A 126 11.67 -4.78 19.02
C GLY A 126 11.12 -4.22 20.33
N THR A 127 11.86 -3.31 20.96
CA THR A 127 11.47 -2.68 22.24
C THR A 127 10.89 -1.28 22.10
N THR A 128 11.05 -0.61 20.95
CA THR A 128 10.66 0.80 20.75
C THR A 128 9.66 1.04 19.64
N ASP A 129 9.50 0.12 18.69
CA ASP A 129 8.55 0.25 17.55
C ASP A 129 7.11 -0.03 18.01
N ARG A 130 6.47 1.02 18.57
CA ARG A 130 5.09 0.96 19.05
C ARG A 130 4.07 0.59 17.96
N VAL A 131 4.36 0.89 16.69
CA VAL A 131 3.47 0.56 15.57
C VAL A 131 3.50 -0.94 15.29
N ALA A 132 4.68 -1.55 15.25
CA ALA A 132 4.83 -2.99 15.10
C ALA A 132 4.22 -3.75 16.29
N MET A 133 4.53 -3.33 17.52
CA MET A 133 3.95 -3.90 18.73
C MET A 133 2.42 -3.82 18.73
N GLY A 134 1.84 -2.69 18.34
CA GLY A 134 0.38 -2.52 18.26
C GLY A 134 -0.29 -3.37 17.18
N LYS A 135 0.46 -3.82 16.15
CA LYS A 135 -0.06 -4.67 15.07
C LYS A 135 -0.01 -6.17 15.42
N TYR A 136 1.06 -6.64 16.07
CA TYR A 136 1.36 -8.07 16.20
C TYR A 136 1.28 -8.59 17.64
N ASP A 137 1.63 -7.81 18.65
CA ASP A 137 1.66 -8.29 20.05
C ASP A 137 0.27 -8.56 20.65
N LYS A 138 -0.81 -8.15 20.01
CA LYS A 138 -2.18 -8.40 20.49
C LYS A 138 -2.65 -9.83 20.25
N THR A 139 -2.09 -10.49 19.26
CA THR A 139 -2.43 -11.84 18.80
C THR A 139 -1.26 -12.80 18.98
N GLU A 140 -0.33 -12.49 19.90
CA GLU A 140 0.95 -13.20 20.10
C GLU A 140 0.79 -14.74 20.12
N ALA A 141 -0.17 -15.26 20.86
CA ALA A 141 -0.34 -16.70 21.01
C ALA A 141 -0.80 -17.41 19.71
N GLU A 142 -1.69 -16.76 18.96
CA GLU A 142 -2.21 -17.29 17.68
C GLU A 142 -1.15 -17.14 16.58
N ASP A 143 -0.49 -16.00 16.54
CA ASP A 143 0.52 -15.69 15.54
C ASP A 143 1.79 -16.52 15.72
N MET A 144 2.16 -16.87 16.96
CA MET A 144 3.26 -17.79 17.25
C MET A 144 3.02 -19.19 16.67
N GLN A 145 1.80 -19.73 16.78
CA GLN A 145 1.47 -21.02 16.17
C GLN A 145 1.66 -21.02 14.65
N ILE A 146 1.32 -19.91 14.00
CA ILE A 146 1.53 -19.77 12.55
C ILE A 146 3.03 -19.69 12.26
N ALA A 147 3.79 -18.88 13.00
CA ALA A 147 5.22 -18.72 12.80
C ALA A 147 6.02 -20.01 13.03
N GLU A 148 5.63 -20.83 14.01
CA GLU A 148 6.26 -22.13 14.31
C GLU A 148 5.94 -23.21 13.24
N SER A 149 4.91 -23.02 12.43
CA SER A 149 4.50 -23.97 11.38
C SER A 149 5.23 -23.77 10.05
N ILE A 150 6.07 -22.75 9.93
CA ILE A 150 6.83 -22.36 8.73
C ILE A 150 8.28 -22.85 8.85
#